data_302b56b2b43f4477ea31a37306e39f39
#
_entry.id   302b56b2b43f4477ea31a37306e39f39
#
_cell.length_a   1.000
_cell.length_b   1.000
_cell.length_c   1.000
_cell.angle_alpha   90.00
_cell.angle_beta   90.00
_cell.angle_gamma   90.00
#
_symmetry.space_group_name_H-M   'P 1'
#
loop_
_entity.id
_entity.type
_entity.pdbx_description
1 polymer ?
#
loop_
_entity_poly.entity_id
_entity_poly.type
_entity_poly.pdbx_seq_one_letter_code
_entity_poly.pdbx_strand_id
1 'polypeptide(L)'
;MTLRTIVCSLALMSTAAAFAALKAGDAAPPFTAPASLAGKPFTYSLKEALAKGPVVVYFYPSAYTDGCNIQAHEFSSRADQFAAAGASVIGVSLDSIERLNAFSADPDYCAGKLAVASDADGRIARSYGLRVSGPHRGATDTRGKEIDHGFTERTTFVVRRDGTVVAAVGGVSPEANVARSLELAKALATAR
;
A
#
# COMPACT_ATOMS: atom_id res chain seq x y z
N MET A 1 34.27 -15.36 -58.18
CA MET A 1 33.22 -15.88 -57.21
C MET A 1 33.38 -15.15 -55.93
N THR A 2 32.54 -14.13 -55.68
CA THR A 2 32.60 -13.28 -54.49
C THR A 2 31.51 -13.72 -53.49
N LEU A 3 31.96 -14.25 -52.36
CA LEU A 3 31.12 -14.73 -51.27
C LEU A 3 30.59 -13.52 -50.46
N ARG A 4 29.29 -13.22 -50.55
CA ARG A 4 28.63 -12.18 -49.76
C ARG A 4 28.23 -12.76 -48.39
N THR A 5 28.92 -12.32 -47.35
CA THR A 5 28.57 -12.64 -45.96
C THR A 5 27.38 -11.78 -45.53
N ILE A 6 26.23 -12.40 -45.28
CA ILE A 6 25.04 -11.75 -44.71
C ILE A 6 25.21 -11.76 -43.20
N VAL A 7 25.44 -10.58 -42.61
CA VAL A 7 25.44 -10.40 -41.18
C VAL A 7 23.98 -10.16 -40.74
N CYS A 8 23.40 -11.15 -40.10
CA CYS A 8 22.04 -11.04 -39.52
C CYS A 8 22.14 -10.36 -38.15
N SER A 9 21.83 -9.06 -38.10
CA SER A 9 21.77 -8.31 -36.83
C SER A 9 20.49 -8.68 -36.08
N LEU A 10 20.64 -9.45 -35.01
CA LEU A 10 19.55 -9.74 -34.06
C LEU A 10 19.32 -8.50 -33.18
N ALA A 11 18.26 -7.74 -33.47
CA ALA A 11 17.83 -6.64 -32.64
C ALA A 11 17.15 -7.21 -31.36
N LEU A 12 17.81 -7.10 -30.20
CA LEU A 12 17.18 -7.36 -28.92
C LEU A 12 16.12 -6.26 -28.66
N MET A 13 14.86 -6.57 -28.86
CA MET A 13 13.76 -5.73 -28.40
C MET A 13 13.66 -5.87 -26.88
N SER A 14 14.20 -4.88 -26.16
CA SER A 14 13.98 -4.71 -24.71
C SER A 14 12.53 -4.27 -24.51
N THR A 15 11.65 -5.18 -24.12
CA THR A 15 10.29 -4.86 -23.70
C THR A 15 10.37 -4.16 -22.35
N ALA A 16 10.23 -2.83 -22.33
CA ALA A 16 9.96 -2.10 -21.09
C ALA A 16 8.65 -2.64 -20.52
N ALA A 17 8.72 -3.35 -19.39
CA ALA A 17 7.53 -3.75 -18.66
C ALA A 17 6.80 -2.48 -18.22
N ALA A 18 5.63 -2.22 -18.78
CA ALA A 18 4.75 -1.17 -18.32
C ALA A 18 4.27 -1.55 -16.92
N PHE A 19 4.70 -0.80 -15.90
CA PHE A 19 4.18 -0.94 -14.54
C PHE A 19 2.73 -0.48 -14.54
N ALA A 20 1.80 -1.43 -14.52
CA ALA A 20 0.38 -1.18 -14.28
C ALA A 20 0.04 -1.69 -12.89
N ALA A 21 -0.73 -0.91 -12.13
CA ALA A 21 -1.23 -1.34 -10.83
C ALA A 21 -1.96 -2.68 -10.95
N LEU A 22 -1.82 -3.54 -9.94
CA LEU A 22 -2.54 -4.81 -9.88
C LEU A 22 -4.04 -4.59 -10.00
N LYS A 23 -4.73 -5.52 -10.64
CA LYS A 23 -6.18 -5.50 -10.85
C LYS A 23 -6.86 -6.73 -10.23
N ALA A 24 -8.16 -6.72 -10.22
CA ALA A 24 -8.94 -7.88 -9.77
C ALA A 24 -8.53 -9.17 -10.52
N GLY A 25 -8.30 -10.22 -9.77
CA GLY A 25 -7.82 -11.52 -10.25
C GLY A 25 -6.30 -11.71 -10.18
N ASP A 26 -5.52 -10.65 -10.05
CA ASP A 26 -4.07 -10.77 -9.91
C ASP A 26 -3.68 -11.32 -8.52
N ALA A 27 -2.55 -11.99 -8.43
CA ALA A 27 -1.98 -12.41 -7.15
C ALA A 27 -1.30 -11.22 -6.46
N ALA A 28 -1.66 -10.94 -5.20
CA ALA A 28 -0.98 -9.95 -4.39
C ALA A 28 0.43 -10.44 -4.01
N PRO A 29 1.50 -9.73 -4.38
CA PRO A 29 2.85 -10.10 -3.98
C PRO A 29 2.98 -10.19 -2.45
N PRO A 30 3.50 -11.29 -1.90
CA PRO A 30 3.74 -11.38 -0.47
C PRO A 30 4.85 -10.42 -0.06
N PHE A 31 4.70 -9.85 1.12
CA PHE A 31 5.76 -9.00 1.69
C PHE A 31 5.85 -9.17 3.21
N THR A 32 7.03 -8.82 3.71
CA THR A 32 7.33 -8.65 5.13
C THR A 32 8.00 -7.29 5.30
N ALA A 33 7.55 -6.51 6.27
CA ALA A 33 8.03 -5.15 6.49
C ALA A 33 8.07 -4.79 7.97
N PRO A 34 8.98 -3.89 8.39
CA PRO A 34 8.86 -3.21 9.67
C PRO A 34 7.52 -2.46 9.73
N ALA A 35 6.81 -2.61 10.82
CA ALA A 35 5.49 -1.98 11.00
C ALA A 35 5.33 -1.48 12.43
N SER A 36 4.32 -0.66 12.64
CA SER A 36 3.97 -0.12 13.96
C SER A 36 2.47 -0.16 14.20
N LEU A 37 2.09 -0.47 15.42
CA LEU A 37 0.72 -0.37 15.93
C LEU A 37 0.76 0.24 17.33
N ALA A 38 -0.01 1.28 17.56
CA ALA A 38 -0.03 2.00 18.83
C ALA A 38 1.38 2.42 19.32
N GLY A 39 2.24 2.84 18.41
CA GLY A 39 3.63 3.26 18.71
C GLY A 39 4.60 2.11 18.95
N LYS A 40 4.15 0.86 18.87
CA LYS A 40 4.98 -0.32 19.13
C LYS A 40 5.43 -0.95 17.81
N PRO A 41 6.74 -1.01 17.55
CA PRO A 41 7.26 -1.64 16.35
C PRO A 41 7.09 -3.16 16.38
N PHE A 42 6.82 -3.75 15.23
CA PHE A 42 6.77 -5.20 15.01
C PHE A 42 7.11 -5.52 13.55
N THR A 43 7.26 -6.79 13.24
CA THR A 43 7.41 -7.24 11.86
C THR A 43 6.04 -7.69 11.33
N TYR A 44 5.54 -7.04 10.28
CA TYR A 44 4.31 -7.43 9.59
C TYR A 44 4.61 -8.42 8.48
N SER A 45 3.78 -9.45 8.34
CA SER A 45 3.80 -10.42 7.24
C SER A 45 2.41 -10.50 6.60
N LEU A 46 2.30 -10.15 5.31
CA LEU A 46 1.03 -10.28 4.57
C LEU A 46 0.54 -11.74 4.55
N LYS A 47 1.46 -12.71 4.37
CA LYS A 47 1.14 -14.14 4.38
C LYS A 47 0.47 -14.57 5.69
N GLU A 48 1.02 -14.14 6.83
CA GLU A 48 0.45 -14.47 8.15
C GLU A 48 -0.89 -13.75 8.39
N ALA A 49 -1.04 -12.53 7.90
CA ALA A 49 -2.31 -11.80 7.99
C ALA A 49 -3.40 -12.47 7.16
N LEU A 50 -3.10 -12.88 5.92
CA LEU A 50 -4.01 -13.59 5.02
C LEU A 50 -4.42 -14.97 5.58
N ALA A 51 -3.57 -15.64 6.36
CA ALA A 51 -3.94 -16.88 7.04
C ALA A 51 -5.09 -16.70 8.04
N LYS A 52 -5.27 -15.46 8.56
CA LYS A 52 -6.35 -15.11 9.51
C LYS A 52 -7.62 -14.63 8.81
N GLY A 53 -7.51 -13.95 7.66
CA GLY A 53 -8.64 -13.40 6.92
C GLY A 53 -8.24 -12.55 5.74
N PRO A 54 -9.20 -11.91 5.03
CA PRO A 54 -8.91 -10.92 4.02
C PRO A 54 -8.10 -9.74 4.58
N VAL A 55 -7.29 -9.10 3.72
CA VAL A 55 -6.47 -7.96 4.10
C VAL A 55 -6.74 -6.79 3.17
N VAL A 56 -6.94 -5.62 3.75
CA VAL A 56 -6.95 -4.34 3.04
C VAL A 56 -5.56 -3.74 3.15
N VAL A 57 -4.83 -3.70 2.04
CA VAL A 57 -3.49 -3.10 1.95
C VAL A 57 -3.65 -1.73 1.29
N TYR A 58 -3.49 -0.65 2.05
CA TYR A 58 -3.57 0.69 1.49
C TYR A 58 -2.21 1.37 1.42
N PHE A 59 -1.83 1.77 0.21
CA PHE A 59 -0.63 2.57 -0.04
C PHE A 59 -1.00 4.06 0.02
N TYR A 60 -0.15 4.85 0.68
CA TYR A 60 -0.37 6.28 0.83
C TYR A 60 0.95 7.07 0.73
N PRO A 61 0.94 8.32 0.24
CA PRO A 61 2.14 9.10 -0.03
C PRO A 61 3.06 9.28 1.17
N SER A 62 2.58 9.84 2.28
CA SER A 62 3.36 10.04 3.50
C SER A 62 2.47 10.31 4.71
N ALA A 63 2.88 9.81 5.86
CA ALA A 63 2.27 10.13 7.16
C ALA A 63 2.29 11.64 7.42
N TYR A 64 1.28 12.13 8.13
CA TYR A 64 1.10 13.55 8.49
C TYR A 64 0.91 14.50 7.32
N THR A 65 0.42 14.03 6.16
CA THR A 65 -0.05 14.88 5.06
C THR A 65 -1.58 14.86 5.01
N ASP A 66 -2.21 15.97 4.57
CA ASP A 66 -3.66 16.19 4.71
C ASP A 66 -4.53 14.99 4.31
N GLY A 67 -4.44 14.55 3.05
CA GLY A 67 -5.23 13.42 2.58
C GLY A 67 -4.85 12.09 3.20
N CYS A 68 -3.61 11.92 3.72
CA CYS A 68 -3.21 10.70 4.40
C CYS A 68 -3.70 10.69 5.85
N ASN A 69 -3.72 11.84 6.51
CA ASN A 69 -4.32 12.03 7.84
C ASN A 69 -5.81 11.67 7.81
N ILE A 70 -6.56 12.21 6.84
CA ILE A 70 -7.98 11.88 6.62
C ILE A 70 -8.14 10.37 6.40
N GLN A 71 -7.34 9.76 5.53
CA GLN A 71 -7.47 8.33 5.24
C GLN A 71 -7.17 7.45 6.47
N ALA A 72 -6.13 7.79 7.22
CA ALA A 72 -5.78 7.06 8.44
C ALA A 72 -6.87 7.17 9.50
N HIS A 73 -7.42 8.38 9.70
CA HIS A 73 -8.55 8.63 10.60
C HIS A 73 -9.78 7.81 10.19
N GLU A 74 -10.13 7.81 8.91
CA GLU A 74 -11.27 7.06 8.39
C GLU A 74 -11.11 5.54 8.56
N PHE A 75 -9.90 4.99 8.34
CA PHE A 75 -9.63 3.58 8.59
C PHE A 75 -9.68 3.26 10.10
N SER A 76 -9.07 4.08 10.94
CA SER A 76 -9.02 3.86 12.40
C SER A 76 -10.40 3.97 13.05
N SER A 77 -11.23 4.92 12.63
CA SER A 77 -12.60 5.09 13.12
C SER A 77 -13.53 3.94 12.72
N ARG A 78 -13.22 3.22 11.65
CA ARG A 78 -13.96 2.07 11.15
C ARG A 78 -13.26 0.73 11.40
N ALA A 79 -12.19 0.71 12.21
CA ALA A 79 -11.42 -0.50 12.48
C ALA A 79 -12.30 -1.67 12.95
N ASP A 80 -13.25 -1.41 13.84
CA ASP A 80 -14.18 -2.41 14.35
C ASP A 80 -15.11 -2.98 13.25
N GLN A 81 -15.47 -2.17 12.25
CA GLN A 81 -16.28 -2.63 11.12
C GLN A 81 -15.48 -3.54 10.17
N PHE A 82 -14.20 -3.23 9.93
CA PHE A 82 -13.31 -4.13 9.19
C PHE A 82 -13.11 -5.45 9.94
N ALA A 83 -12.88 -5.38 11.26
CA ALA A 83 -12.72 -6.57 12.10
C ALA A 83 -14.02 -7.42 12.11
N ALA A 84 -15.20 -6.81 12.20
CA ALA A 84 -16.49 -7.51 12.10
C ALA A 84 -16.70 -8.20 10.74
N ALA A 85 -16.13 -7.61 9.66
CA ALA A 85 -16.08 -8.26 8.33
C ALA A 85 -14.99 -9.35 8.23
N GLY A 86 -14.25 -9.64 9.31
CA GLY A 86 -13.14 -10.57 9.35
C GLY A 86 -11.90 -10.13 8.58
N ALA A 87 -11.82 -8.85 8.24
CA ALA A 87 -10.71 -8.26 7.49
C ALA A 87 -9.77 -7.48 8.41
N SER A 88 -8.48 -7.52 8.11
CA SER A 88 -7.48 -6.64 8.72
C SER A 88 -7.06 -5.53 7.75
N VAL A 89 -6.55 -4.42 8.29
CA VAL A 89 -6.08 -3.27 7.50
C VAL A 89 -4.61 -3.02 7.82
N ILE A 90 -3.81 -2.74 6.80
CA ILE A 90 -2.42 -2.32 6.89
C ILE A 90 -2.15 -1.15 5.95
N GLY A 91 -1.61 -0.05 6.47
CA GLY A 91 -1.09 1.04 5.66
C GLY A 91 0.36 0.79 5.27
N VAL A 92 0.75 1.22 4.08
CA VAL A 92 2.13 1.09 3.58
C VAL A 92 2.56 2.41 2.96
N SER A 93 3.68 2.94 3.42
CA SER A 93 4.27 4.17 2.87
C SER A 93 5.80 4.09 2.86
N LEU A 94 6.45 5.07 2.26
CA LEU A 94 7.91 5.17 2.25
C LEU A 94 8.48 5.80 3.54
N ASP A 95 7.61 6.18 4.48
CA ASP A 95 8.04 6.74 5.75
C ASP A 95 8.93 5.77 6.56
N SER A 96 9.86 6.32 7.32
CA SER A 96 10.69 5.55 8.24
C SER A 96 9.85 4.94 9.37
N ILE A 97 10.34 3.85 9.96
CA ILE A 97 9.61 3.19 11.07
C ILE A 97 9.48 4.11 12.28
N GLU A 98 10.46 4.99 12.53
CA GLU A 98 10.41 5.97 13.60
C GLU A 98 9.26 6.95 13.42
N ARG A 99 9.06 7.43 12.17
CA ARG A 99 7.93 8.32 11.83
C ARG A 99 6.60 7.58 11.96
N LEU A 100 6.54 6.33 11.53
CA LEU A 100 5.35 5.49 11.64
C LEU A 100 5.02 5.09 13.08
N ASN A 101 5.99 4.95 13.98
CA ASN A 101 5.75 4.74 15.41
C ASN A 101 4.93 5.91 15.98
N ALA A 102 5.33 7.14 15.69
CA ALA A 102 4.57 8.31 16.12
C ALA A 102 3.18 8.36 15.47
N PHE A 103 3.08 8.12 14.16
CA PHE A 103 1.81 8.17 13.43
C PHE A 103 0.80 7.11 13.86
N SER A 104 1.26 5.87 14.15
CA SER A 104 0.39 4.79 14.60
C SER A 104 -0.20 5.02 16.01
N ALA A 105 0.51 5.76 16.86
CA ALA A 105 0.06 6.12 18.20
C ALA A 105 -0.80 7.39 18.25
N ASP A 106 -0.72 8.22 17.20
CA ASP A 106 -1.36 9.53 17.16
C ASP A 106 -2.90 9.39 17.28
N PRO A 107 -3.54 9.99 18.29
CA PRO A 107 -4.97 9.83 18.56
C PRO A 107 -5.85 10.42 17.46
N ASP A 108 -5.36 11.42 16.71
CA ASP A 108 -6.12 12.11 15.68
C ASP A 108 -6.14 11.34 14.36
N TYR A 109 -5.20 10.37 14.17
CA TYR A 109 -5.04 9.66 12.89
C TYR A 109 -5.21 8.15 13.03
N CYS A 110 -4.16 7.43 13.38
CA CYS A 110 -4.25 5.96 13.51
C CYS A 110 -4.89 5.52 14.83
N ALA A 111 -4.89 6.37 15.85
CA ALA A 111 -5.52 6.19 17.16
C ALA A 111 -5.15 4.88 17.87
N GLY A 112 -3.96 4.34 17.62
CA GLY A 112 -3.54 3.05 18.14
C GLY A 112 -4.29 1.84 17.58
N LYS A 113 -5.20 2.03 16.62
CA LYS A 113 -6.06 0.99 16.03
C LYS A 113 -5.64 0.53 14.64
N LEU A 114 -4.84 1.33 13.95
CA LEU A 114 -4.44 1.08 12.57
C LEU A 114 -2.95 0.78 12.52
N ALA A 115 -2.60 -0.40 11.99
CA ALA A 115 -1.22 -0.76 11.72
C ALA A 115 -0.70 -0.06 10.46
N VAL A 116 0.56 0.39 10.51
CA VAL A 116 1.25 1.01 9.38
C VAL A 116 2.65 0.42 9.21
N ALA A 117 3.06 0.18 7.96
CA ALA A 117 4.29 -0.49 7.59
C ALA A 117 5.20 0.41 6.75
N SER A 118 6.50 0.29 6.98
CA SER A 118 7.55 1.03 6.27
C SER A 118 8.01 0.25 5.03
N ASP A 119 7.89 0.88 3.88
CA ASP A 119 8.45 0.46 2.59
C ASP A 119 9.48 1.51 2.14
N ALA A 120 10.47 1.79 2.99
CA ALA A 120 11.40 2.92 2.84
C ALA A 120 12.11 2.96 1.47
N ASP A 121 12.33 1.83 0.83
CA ASP A 121 12.93 1.74 -0.50
C ASP A 121 11.89 1.62 -1.64
N GLY A 122 10.60 1.59 -1.33
CA GLY A 122 9.50 1.53 -2.29
C GLY A 122 9.39 0.20 -3.07
N ARG A 123 10.03 -0.88 -2.61
CA ARG A 123 9.98 -2.17 -3.30
C ARG A 123 8.62 -2.83 -3.24
N ILE A 124 7.94 -2.70 -2.10
CA ILE A 124 6.59 -3.27 -1.94
C ILE A 124 5.62 -2.54 -2.87
N ALA A 125 5.61 -1.20 -2.85
CA ALA A 125 4.76 -0.41 -3.73
C ALA A 125 5.00 -0.74 -5.22
N ARG A 126 6.27 -0.84 -5.65
CA ARG A 126 6.60 -1.23 -7.03
C ARG A 126 6.15 -2.65 -7.37
N SER A 127 6.20 -3.60 -6.43
CA SER A 127 5.72 -4.97 -6.67
C SER A 127 4.20 -5.03 -6.89
N TYR A 128 3.46 -4.06 -6.36
CA TYR A 128 2.03 -3.87 -6.62
C TYR A 128 1.74 -3.04 -7.88
N GLY A 129 2.77 -2.74 -8.67
CA GLY A 129 2.66 -1.95 -9.91
C GLY A 129 2.41 -0.47 -9.68
N LEU A 130 2.68 0.05 -8.47
CA LEU A 130 2.49 1.46 -8.15
C LEU A 130 3.72 2.29 -8.51
N ARG A 131 3.48 3.51 -8.96
CA ARG A 131 4.55 4.49 -9.18
C ARG A 131 5.08 4.98 -7.83
N VAL A 132 6.39 5.09 -7.76
CA VAL A 132 7.12 5.67 -6.63
C VAL A 132 7.97 6.81 -7.17
N SER A 133 7.71 8.03 -6.69
CA SER A 133 8.52 9.21 -7.05
C SER A 133 9.81 9.26 -6.24
N GLY A 134 10.77 10.05 -6.69
CA GLY A 134 11.89 10.46 -5.85
C GLY A 134 11.47 11.49 -4.78
N PRO A 135 12.39 11.83 -3.85
CA PRO A 135 12.15 12.87 -2.85
C PRO A 135 11.84 14.23 -3.49
N HIS A 136 10.91 14.97 -2.90
CA HIS A 136 10.57 16.32 -3.31
C HIS A 136 11.23 17.33 -2.36
N ARG A 137 12.21 18.08 -2.86
CA ARG A 137 12.92 19.09 -2.05
C ARG A 137 11.95 20.09 -1.44
N GLY A 138 12.07 20.30 -0.13
CA GLY A 138 11.26 21.27 0.61
C GLY A 138 9.83 20.80 0.88
N ALA A 139 9.49 19.54 0.58
CA ALA A 139 8.21 19.00 0.99
C ALA A 139 8.15 18.90 2.53
N THR A 140 7.09 19.41 3.12
CA THR A 140 6.85 19.36 4.56
C THR A 140 5.51 18.71 4.86
N ASP A 141 5.40 18.10 6.03
CA ASP A 141 4.14 17.59 6.55
C ASP A 141 3.32 18.72 7.22
N THR A 142 2.11 18.41 7.69
CA THR A 142 1.20 19.36 8.35
C THR A 142 1.75 19.91 9.67
N ARG A 143 2.84 19.35 10.20
CA ARG A 143 3.56 19.81 11.40
C ARG A 143 4.79 20.66 11.04
N GLY A 144 5.02 20.93 9.75
CA GLY A 144 6.20 21.65 9.24
C GLY A 144 7.49 20.82 9.24
N LYS A 145 7.42 19.49 9.46
CA LYS A 145 8.60 18.62 9.37
C LYS A 145 8.86 18.22 7.94
N GLU A 146 10.14 18.24 7.55
CA GLU A 146 10.56 17.83 6.21
C GLU A 146 10.20 16.36 5.94
N ILE A 147 9.79 16.10 4.70
CA ILE A 147 9.58 14.74 4.15
C ILE A 147 10.78 14.46 3.26
N ASP A 148 11.69 13.60 3.71
CA ASP A 148 12.99 13.30 3.11
C ASP A 148 12.97 12.13 2.12
N HIS A 149 11.79 11.57 1.85
CA HIS A 149 11.57 10.43 0.96
C HIS A 149 10.62 10.75 -0.19
N GLY A 150 10.53 9.83 -1.17
CA GLY A 150 9.57 9.91 -2.27
C GLY A 150 8.17 9.50 -1.86
N PHE A 151 7.23 9.59 -2.80
CA PHE A 151 5.82 9.26 -2.58
C PHE A 151 5.39 8.08 -3.43
N THR A 152 4.57 7.21 -2.86
CA THR A 152 3.82 6.21 -3.63
C THR A 152 2.42 6.72 -3.99
N GLU A 153 1.84 6.16 -5.03
CA GLU A 153 0.45 6.44 -5.41
C GLU A 153 -0.50 5.99 -4.31
N ARG A 154 -1.56 6.80 -4.07
CA ARG A 154 -2.65 6.40 -3.17
C ARG A 154 -3.51 5.35 -3.86
N THR A 155 -3.34 4.10 -3.46
CA THR A 155 -4.13 2.96 -3.97
C THR A 155 -4.34 1.95 -2.86
N THR A 156 -5.57 1.47 -2.72
CA THR A 156 -5.92 0.43 -1.75
C THR A 156 -6.27 -0.85 -2.49
N PHE A 157 -5.66 -1.95 -2.08
CA PHE A 157 -5.95 -3.29 -2.57
C PHE A 157 -6.73 -4.07 -1.52
N VAL A 158 -7.85 -4.62 -1.92
CA VAL A 158 -8.58 -5.60 -1.09
C VAL A 158 -8.15 -6.98 -1.53
N VAL A 159 -7.52 -7.73 -0.62
CA VAL A 159 -6.91 -9.03 -0.91
C VAL A 159 -7.68 -10.12 -0.18
N ARG A 160 -8.13 -11.13 -0.91
CA ARG A 160 -8.79 -12.31 -0.37
C ARG A 160 -7.78 -13.18 0.36
N ARG A 161 -8.28 -14.04 1.26
CA ARG A 161 -7.50 -14.98 2.07
C ARG A 161 -6.52 -15.86 1.26
N ASP A 162 -6.87 -16.19 0.02
CA ASP A 162 -6.03 -16.97 -0.91
C ASP A 162 -4.91 -16.15 -1.59
N GLY A 163 -4.82 -14.85 -1.28
CA GLY A 163 -3.86 -13.92 -1.88
C GLY A 163 -4.32 -13.27 -3.17
N THR A 164 -5.56 -13.51 -3.63
CA THR A 164 -6.09 -12.88 -4.85
C THR A 164 -6.57 -11.45 -4.57
N VAL A 165 -6.15 -10.50 -5.39
CA VAL A 165 -6.68 -9.13 -5.38
C VAL A 165 -8.13 -9.14 -5.84
N VAL A 166 -9.03 -8.64 -5.01
CA VAL A 166 -10.46 -8.49 -5.33
C VAL A 166 -10.71 -7.20 -6.08
N ALA A 167 -10.05 -6.13 -5.65
CA ALA A 167 -10.15 -4.81 -6.28
C ALA A 167 -8.95 -3.95 -5.93
N ALA A 168 -8.64 -3.02 -6.82
CA ALA A 168 -7.78 -1.87 -6.58
C ALA A 168 -8.64 -0.60 -6.55
N VAL A 169 -8.55 0.18 -5.49
CA VAL A 169 -9.30 1.42 -5.29
C VAL A 169 -8.32 2.59 -5.29
N GLY A 170 -8.28 3.33 -6.37
CA GLY A 170 -7.46 4.53 -6.56
C GLY A 170 -8.23 5.65 -7.26
N GLY A 171 -7.64 6.84 -7.37
CA GLY A 171 -8.22 7.97 -8.09
C GLY A 171 -9.50 8.56 -7.48
N VAL A 172 -9.75 8.31 -6.19
CA VAL A 172 -10.91 8.83 -5.43
C VAL A 172 -10.44 9.57 -4.18
N SER A 173 -11.35 10.29 -3.50
CA SER A 173 -11.01 10.93 -2.22
C SER A 173 -10.62 9.91 -1.15
N PRO A 174 -9.86 10.31 -0.11
CA PRO A 174 -9.50 9.44 1.00
C PRO A 174 -10.70 8.74 1.64
N GLU A 175 -11.78 9.47 1.89
CA GLU A 175 -13.01 8.98 2.50
C GLU A 175 -13.72 7.94 1.60
N ALA A 176 -13.85 8.26 0.30
CA ALA A 176 -14.45 7.35 -0.67
C ALA A 176 -13.62 6.07 -0.84
N ASN A 177 -12.28 6.19 -0.76
CA ASN A 177 -11.37 5.05 -0.80
C ASN A 177 -11.65 4.08 0.37
N VAL A 178 -11.74 4.60 1.59
CA VAL A 178 -12.02 3.79 2.78
C VAL A 178 -13.42 3.19 2.75
N ALA A 179 -14.44 3.98 2.38
CA ALA A 179 -15.82 3.50 2.28
C ALA A 179 -15.95 2.32 1.29
N ARG A 180 -15.38 2.46 0.08
CA ARG A 180 -15.38 1.39 -0.93
C ARG A 180 -14.61 0.15 -0.47
N SER A 181 -13.49 0.33 0.21
CA SER A 181 -12.70 -0.78 0.76
C SER A 181 -13.47 -1.56 1.82
N LEU A 182 -14.25 -0.86 2.66
CA LEU A 182 -15.11 -1.50 3.66
C LEU A 182 -16.27 -2.27 3.03
N GLU A 183 -16.92 -1.72 2.01
CA GLU A 183 -17.97 -2.43 1.27
C GLU A 183 -17.45 -3.73 0.66
N LEU A 184 -16.27 -3.69 0.05
CA LEU A 184 -15.62 -4.87 -0.52
C LEU A 184 -15.26 -5.92 0.56
N ALA A 185 -14.75 -5.47 1.71
CA ALA A 185 -14.45 -6.36 2.83
C ALA A 185 -15.73 -7.05 3.36
N LYS A 186 -16.83 -6.29 3.50
CA LYS A 186 -18.14 -6.83 3.91
C LYS A 186 -18.68 -7.84 2.89
N ALA A 187 -18.55 -7.56 1.59
CA ALA A 187 -18.97 -8.49 0.54
C ALA A 187 -18.20 -9.82 0.60
N LEU A 188 -16.90 -9.78 0.93
CA LEU A 188 -16.11 -11.01 1.12
C LEU A 188 -16.55 -11.83 2.33
N ALA A 189 -17.04 -11.20 3.38
CA ALA A 189 -17.56 -11.90 4.57
C ALA A 189 -18.86 -12.66 4.26
N THR A 190 -19.70 -12.14 3.37
CA THR A 190 -21.01 -12.75 3.00
C THR A 190 -20.89 -13.83 1.91
N ALA A 191 -19.77 -13.87 1.18
CA ALA A 191 -19.52 -14.84 0.10
C ALA A 191 -18.86 -16.16 0.57
N ARG A 192 -18.85 -16.41 1.88
CA ARG A 192 -18.30 -17.62 2.51
C ARG A 192 -19.30 -18.76 2.57
#